data_21fc8628877132426047724218f26dde
#
_entry.id   21fc8628877132426047724218f26dde
#
_cell.length_a   1.000
_cell.length_b   1.000
_cell.length_c   1.000
_cell.angle_alpha   90.00
_cell.angle_beta   90.00
_cell.angle_gamma   90.00
#
_symmetry.space_group_name_H-M   'P 1'
#
loop_
_entity.id
_entity.type
_entity.pdbx_description
1 polymer ?
#
loop_
_entity_poly.entity_id
_entity_poly.type
_entity_poly.pdbx_seq_one_letter_code
_entity_poly.pdbx_strand_id
1 'polypeptide(L)'
;DFARANGKTNVAIVTKANIMKKTDGMFTRICHEVAADYPEITAEDWYIDIMTANLVNPEIRSRFQVFVLPNLYGDIITDEAAQIQGGVGTAGSANTGSQYAMFEAVHGTAPRLIADGEGDYANPASILKAAELLRHIAMADKADQLAAAMSLCAETERRVVMTGHRDGASCAQFVDYLLEKL
;
A
#
# COMPACT_ATOMS: atom_id res chain seq x y z
N ASP A 1 0.31 8.66 14.68
CA ASP A 1 1.05 9.68 13.91
C ASP A 1 0.70 9.65 12.44
N PHE A 2 0.83 8.51 11.74
CA PHE A 2 0.52 8.39 10.30
C PHE A 2 -0.91 8.84 9.96
N ALA A 3 -1.91 8.36 10.71
CA ALA A 3 -3.30 8.74 10.51
C ALA A 3 -3.48 10.26 10.60
N ARG A 4 -2.97 10.87 11.69
CA ARG A 4 -3.05 12.32 11.92
C ARG A 4 -2.34 13.12 10.82
N ALA A 5 -1.13 12.72 10.43
CA ALA A 5 -0.36 13.39 9.39
C ALA A 5 -1.04 13.38 8.01
N ASN A 6 -1.91 12.39 7.76
CA ASN A 6 -2.66 12.22 6.52
C ASN A 6 -4.15 12.63 6.64
N GLY A 7 -4.54 13.32 7.71
CA GLY A 7 -5.93 13.78 7.93
C GLY A 7 -6.94 12.64 8.06
N LYS A 8 -6.50 11.46 8.53
CA LYS A 8 -7.36 10.29 8.75
C LYS A 8 -7.86 10.26 10.18
N THR A 9 -9.10 9.86 10.36
CA THR A 9 -9.79 9.88 11.66
C THR A 9 -10.21 8.50 12.17
N ASN A 10 -10.03 7.46 11.34
CA ASN A 10 -10.38 6.09 11.68
C ASN A 10 -9.17 5.16 11.53
N VAL A 11 -8.91 4.37 12.57
CA VAL A 11 -7.88 3.32 12.61
C VAL A 11 -8.52 2.00 12.99
N ALA A 12 -8.43 1.01 12.12
CA ALA A 12 -8.87 -0.36 12.39
C ALA A 12 -7.72 -1.17 13.00
N ILE A 13 -7.89 -1.62 14.22
CA ILE A 13 -6.98 -2.55 14.92
C ILE A 13 -7.39 -3.95 14.54
N VAL A 14 -6.60 -4.63 13.68
CA VAL A 14 -6.99 -5.92 13.12
C VAL A 14 -6.14 -7.03 13.70
N THR A 15 -6.78 -7.95 14.42
CA THR A 15 -6.11 -9.04 15.16
C THR A 15 -6.96 -10.31 15.14
N LYS A 16 -6.49 -11.37 15.79
CA LYS A 16 -7.30 -12.57 16.12
C LYS A 16 -7.45 -12.73 17.65
N ALA A 17 -7.61 -11.62 18.37
CA ALA A 17 -7.63 -11.60 19.83
C ALA A 17 -8.74 -12.46 20.47
N ASN A 18 -9.81 -12.79 19.73
CA ASN A 18 -10.81 -13.75 20.21
C ASN A 18 -10.27 -15.17 20.37
N ILE A 19 -9.22 -15.54 19.65
CA ILE A 19 -8.52 -16.83 19.73
C ILE A 19 -7.14 -16.67 20.38
N MET A 20 -6.33 -15.75 19.86
CA MET A 20 -4.96 -15.47 20.33
C MET A 20 -4.96 -14.49 21.49
N LYS A 21 -5.60 -14.90 22.61
CA LYS A 21 -5.92 -13.99 23.73
C LYS A 21 -4.70 -13.35 24.40
N LYS A 22 -3.54 -14.03 24.41
CA LYS A 22 -2.33 -13.52 25.04
C LYS A 22 -1.56 -12.58 24.13
N THR A 23 -1.22 -13.02 22.93
CA THR A 23 -0.40 -12.25 21.96
C THR A 23 -1.20 -11.12 21.34
N ASP A 24 -2.28 -11.44 20.66
CA ASP A 24 -3.09 -10.47 19.94
C ASP A 24 -3.91 -9.60 20.91
N GLY A 25 -4.37 -10.19 22.04
CA GLY A 25 -5.00 -9.42 23.10
C GLY A 25 -4.07 -8.39 23.73
N MET A 26 -2.77 -8.70 23.87
CA MET A 26 -1.78 -7.72 24.32
C MET A 26 -1.56 -6.63 23.26
N PHE A 27 -1.45 -7.01 21.98
CA PHE A 27 -1.31 -6.06 20.88
C PHE A 27 -2.49 -5.08 20.83
N THR A 28 -3.73 -5.59 20.87
CA THR A 28 -4.96 -4.77 20.90
C THR A 28 -4.95 -3.79 22.08
N ARG A 29 -4.63 -4.27 23.30
CA ARG A 29 -4.54 -3.42 24.48
C ARG A 29 -3.53 -2.28 24.31
N ILE A 30 -2.32 -2.58 23.81
CA ILE A 30 -1.29 -1.57 23.58
C ILE A 30 -1.76 -0.56 22.52
N CYS A 31 -2.42 -1.01 21.46
CA CYS A 31 -2.97 -0.10 20.45
C CYS A 31 -3.98 0.88 21.07
N HIS A 32 -4.85 0.42 21.96
CA HIS A 32 -5.80 1.31 22.66
C HIS A 32 -5.10 2.25 23.64
N GLU A 33 -4.08 1.78 24.36
CA GLU A 33 -3.27 2.64 25.24
C GLU A 33 -2.63 3.80 24.45
N VAL A 34 -2.06 3.50 23.26
CA VAL A 34 -1.52 4.53 22.37
C VAL A 34 -2.63 5.43 21.78
N ALA A 35 -3.77 4.85 21.40
CA ALA A 35 -4.89 5.60 20.82
C ALA A 35 -5.47 6.62 21.80
N ALA A 36 -5.35 6.39 23.12
CA ALA A 36 -5.81 7.34 24.15
C ALA A 36 -5.09 8.71 24.07
N ASP A 37 -3.90 8.77 23.50
CA ASP A 37 -3.15 10.02 23.28
C ASP A 37 -3.63 10.80 22.04
N TYR A 38 -4.59 10.24 21.26
CA TYR A 38 -5.10 10.79 20.00
C TYR A 38 -6.65 10.85 20.01
N PRO A 39 -7.27 11.73 20.81
CA PRO A 39 -8.72 11.77 20.98
C PRO A 39 -9.50 12.10 19.71
N GLU A 40 -8.82 12.66 18.69
CA GLU A 40 -9.37 12.95 17.36
C GLU A 40 -9.47 11.72 16.47
N ILE A 41 -8.88 10.58 16.87
CA ILE A 41 -8.85 9.34 16.09
C ILE A 41 -9.72 8.29 16.74
N THR A 42 -10.66 7.74 15.99
CA THR A 42 -11.45 6.57 16.40
C THR A 42 -10.66 5.29 16.12
N ALA A 43 -10.40 4.50 17.17
CA ALA A 43 -9.78 3.18 17.06
C ALA A 43 -10.83 2.09 17.23
N GLU A 44 -10.97 1.21 16.23
CA GLU A 44 -11.97 0.14 16.21
C GLU A 44 -11.30 -1.23 16.15
N ASP A 45 -11.80 -2.18 16.95
CA ASP A 45 -11.30 -3.56 16.94
C ASP A 45 -11.99 -4.39 15.86
N TRP A 46 -11.20 -5.11 15.09
CA TRP A 46 -11.66 -6.02 14.06
C TRP A 46 -10.91 -7.36 14.12
N TYR A 47 -11.60 -8.45 13.84
CA TYR A 47 -10.94 -9.75 13.67
C TYR A 47 -10.53 -9.95 12.22
N ILE A 48 -9.35 -10.55 12.02
CA ILE A 48 -8.73 -10.71 10.71
C ILE A 48 -9.63 -11.41 9.68
N ASP A 49 -10.35 -12.44 10.08
CA ASP A 49 -11.24 -13.20 9.20
C ASP A 49 -12.42 -12.36 8.68
N ILE A 50 -13.06 -11.58 9.53
CA ILE A 50 -14.13 -10.70 9.06
C ILE A 50 -13.59 -9.48 8.32
N MET A 51 -12.37 -9.02 8.65
CA MET A 51 -11.74 -7.92 7.90
C MET A 51 -11.45 -8.33 6.47
N THR A 52 -10.86 -9.52 6.24
CA THR A 52 -10.65 -10.10 4.91
C THR A 52 -11.96 -10.14 4.11
N ALA A 53 -13.05 -10.61 4.72
CA ALA A 53 -14.36 -10.63 4.06
C ALA A 53 -14.89 -9.21 3.75
N ASN A 54 -14.67 -8.24 4.65
CA ASN A 54 -15.12 -6.86 4.47
C ASN A 54 -14.36 -6.13 3.36
N LEU A 55 -13.08 -6.40 3.16
CA LEU A 55 -12.28 -5.78 2.11
C LEU A 55 -12.75 -6.14 0.70
N VAL A 56 -13.29 -7.33 0.50
CA VAL A 56 -13.86 -7.74 -0.79
C VAL A 56 -15.14 -6.97 -1.12
N ASN A 57 -15.86 -6.46 -0.12
CA ASN A 57 -17.09 -5.70 -0.31
C ASN A 57 -16.79 -4.20 -0.51
N PRO A 58 -17.08 -3.61 -1.69
CA PRO A 58 -16.77 -2.21 -1.98
C PRO A 58 -17.45 -1.20 -1.05
N GLU A 59 -18.67 -1.49 -0.62
CA GLU A 59 -19.45 -0.61 0.26
C GLU A 59 -18.87 -0.57 1.67
N ILE A 60 -18.43 -1.74 2.18
CA ILE A 60 -17.89 -1.86 3.53
C ILE A 60 -16.45 -1.35 3.57
N ARG A 61 -15.59 -1.73 2.61
CA ARG A 61 -14.17 -1.34 2.62
C ARG A 61 -13.96 0.17 2.54
N SER A 62 -14.89 0.91 1.93
CA SER A 62 -14.82 2.38 1.84
C SER A 62 -14.79 3.10 3.20
N ARG A 63 -15.21 2.42 4.27
CA ARG A 63 -15.21 2.94 5.64
C ARG A 63 -13.82 2.94 6.28
N PHE A 64 -12.93 2.06 5.83
CA PHE A 64 -11.60 1.90 6.43
C PHE A 64 -10.61 2.88 5.84
N GLN A 65 -9.80 3.49 6.70
CA GLN A 65 -8.82 4.50 6.30
C GLN A 65 -7.39 4.08 6.60
N VAL A 66 -7.15 3.58 7.81
CA VAL A 66 -5.83 3.12 8.27
C VAL A 66 -6.01 1.81 9.01
N PHE A 67 -5.10 0.87 8.77
CA PHE A 67 -5.03 -0.40 9.49
C PHE A 67 -3.78 -0.45 10.36
N VAL A 68 -3.90 -1.05 11.54
CA VAL A 68 -2.77 -1.48 12.34
C VAL A 68 -2.90 -2.96 12.65
N LEU A 69 -1.87 -3.72 12.29
CA LEU A 69 -1.90 -5.18 12.33
C LEU A 69 -0.57 -5.74 12.85
N PRO A 70 -0.58 -6.89 13.53
CA PRO A 70 0.61 -7.73 13.63
C PRO A 70 1.16 -8.12 12.26
N ASN A 71 2.47 -8.33 12.16
CA ASN A 71 3.18 -8.57 10.89
C ASN A 71 2.49 -9.58 9.96
N LEU A 72 2.19 -10.79 10.45
CA LEU A 72 1.57 -11.84 9.63
C LEU A 72 0.23 -11.41 9.02
N TYR A 73 -0.62 -10.75 9.79
CA TYR A 73 -1.92 -10.29 9.29
C TYR A 73 -1.74 -9.09 8.35
N GLY A 74 -0.73 -8.26 8.60
CA GLY A 74 -0.34 -7.17 7.72
C GLY A 74 0.01 -7.68 6.33
N ASP A 75 0.88 -8.68 6.23
CA ASP A 75 1.29 -9.26 4.95
C ASP A 75 0.09 -9.82 4.16
N ILE A 76 -0.86 -10.47 4.84
CA ILE A 76 -2.06 -11.01 4.18
C ILE A 76 -2.99 -9.90 3.68
N ILE A 77 -3.30 -8.93 4.54
CA ILE A 77 -4.24 -7.85 4.24
C ILE A 77 -3.67 -6.88 3.20
N THR A 78 -2.36 -6.60 3.21
CA THR A 78 -1.75 -5.71 2.23
C THR A 78 -1.75 -6.30 0.83
N ASP A 79 -1.51 -7.61 0.69
CA ASP A 79 -1.59 -8.28 -0.60
C ASP A 79 -3.03 -8.33 -1.14
N GLU A 80 -4.01 -8.59 -0.27
CA GLU A 80 -5.42 -8.53 -0.64
C GLU A 80 -5.82 -7.12 -1.07
N ALA A 81 -5.45 -6.09 -0.30
CA ALA A 81 -5.72 -4.70 -0.62
C ALA A 81 -5.03 -4.26 -1.93
N ALA A 82 -3.78 -4.69 -2.14
CA ALA A 82 -3.07 -4.44 -3.39
C ALA A 82 -3.76 -5.10 -4.59
N GLN A 83 -4.27 -6.32 -4.42
CA GLN A 83 -5.02 -7.01 -5.49
C GLN A 83 -6.34 -6.29 -5.82
N ILE A 84 -7.05 -5.77 -4.83
CA ILE A 84 -8.25 -4.94 -5.02
C ILE A 84 -7.94 -3.64 -5.77
N GLN A 85 -6.76 -3.07 -5.54
CA GLN A 85 -6.28 -1.83 -6.18
C GLN A 85 -5.82 -2.05 -7.63
N GLY A 86 -5.53 -3.28 -8.04
CA GLY A 86 -5.06 -3.59 -9.41
C GLY A 86 -3.85 -4.53 -9.45
N GLY A 87 -3.52 -5.18 -8.34
CA GLY A 87 -2.45 -6.15 -8.19
C GLY A 87 -1.27 -5.66 -7.35
N VAL A 88 -0.48 -6.60 -6.85
CA VAL A 88 0.70 -6.32 -6.00
C VAL A 88 1.75 -5.43 -6.68
N GLY A 89 1.81 -5.45 -8.02
CA GLY A 89 2.67 -4.56 -8.79
C GLY A 89 2.27 -3.08 -8.73
N THR A 90 1.18 -2.71 -8.04
CA THR A 90 0.68 -1.33 -7.98
C THR A 90 0.84 -0.68 -6.60
N ALA A 91 1.31 -1.40 -5.59
CA ALA A 91 1.48 -0.90 -4.23
C ALA A 91 2.95 -0.65 -3.89
N GLY A 92 3.24 0.43 -3.19
CA GLY A 92 4.56 0.71 -2.62
C GLY A 92 4.61 0.37 -1.13
N SER A 93 5.79 0.06 -0.61
CA SER A 93 6.05 -0.23 0.79
C SER A 93 7.06 0.73 1.39
N ALA A 94 6.91 1.01 2.67
CA ALA A 94 7.83 1.84 3.43
C ALA A 94 8.09 1.24 4.81
N ASN A 95 9.35 1.06 5.16
CA ASN A 95 9.82 0.70 6.49
C ASN A 95 10.37 1.96 7.15
N THR A 96 9.67 2.52 8.13
CA THR A 96 10.01 3.80 8.73
C THR A 96 10.43 3.65 10.18
N GLY A 97 11.58 4.22 10.53
CA GLY A 97 12.06 4.37 11.89
C GLY A 97 12.08 5.85 12.30
N SER A 98 12.65 6.13 13.48
CA SER A 98 12.73 7.50 14.01
C SER A 98 13.70 8.40 13.25
N GLN A 99 14.72 7.83 12.58
CA GLN A 99 15.78 8.56 11.89
C GLN A 99 15.97 8.12 10.44
N TYR A 100 15.65 6.88 10.11
CA TYR A 100 15.86 6.29 8.80
C TYR A 100 14.58 5.69 8.27
N ALA A 101 14.48 5.62 6.94
CA ALA A 101 13.41 4.94 6.25
C ALA A 101 13.95 4.17 5.03
N MET A 102 13.32 3.05 4.71
CA MET A 102 13.56 2.27 3.50
C MET A 102 12.24 2.17 2.73
N PHE A 103 12.31 2.39 1.44
CA PHE A 103 11.17 2.33 0.54
C PHE A 103 11.44 1.29 -0.53
N GLU A 104 10.46 0.46 -0.81
CA GLU A 104 10.60 -0.68 -1.71
C GLU A 104 9.31 -1.00 -2.44
N ALA A 105 9.40 -1.80 -3.48
CA ALA A 105 8.23 -2.43 -4.08
C ALA A 105 7.66 -3.47 -3.11
N VAL A 106 6.34 -3.60 -3.04
CA VAL A 106 5.68 -4.61 -2.20
C VAL A 106 5.99 -6.03 -2.70
N HIS A 107 6.08 -6.21 -4.02
CA HIS A 107 6.32 -7.53 -4.61
C HIS A 107 7.78 -7.99 -4.50
N GLY A 108 7.98 -9.31 -4.54
CA GLY A 108 9.30 -9.93 -4.61
C GLY A 108 9.94 -9.86 -6.01
N THR A 109 10.97 -10.68 -6.24
CA THR A 109 11.82 -10.66 -7.45
C THR A 109 11.19 -11.25 -8.71
N ALA A 110 10.00 -11.86 -8.61
CA ALA A 110 9.26 -12.46 -9.71
C ALA A 110 10.13 -13.38 -10.63
N PRO A 111 10.83 -14.40 -10.10
CA PRO A 111 11.78 -15.20 -10.87
C PRO A 111 11.12 -15.91 -12.05
N ARG A 112 9.83 -16.18 -11.96
CA ARG A 112 9.05 -16.81 -13.02
C ARG A 112 8.91 -15.91 -14.24
N LEU A 113 8.65 -14.62 -14.03
CA LEU A 113 8.56 -13.63 -15.10
C LEU A 113 9.88 -13.53 -15.90
N ILE A 114 11.01 -13.62 -15.17
CA ILE A 114 12.35 -13.63 -15.80
C ILE A 114 12.57 -14.93 -16.59
N ALA A 115 12.21 -16.08 -16.00
CA ALA A 115 12.38 -17.39 -16.67
C ALA A 115 11.54 -17.49 -17.94
N ASP A 116 10.35 -16.91 -17.96
CA ASP A 116 9.46 -16.87 -19.12
C ASP A 116 9.87 -15.83 -20.17
N GLY A 117 10.95 -15.06 -19.91
CA GLY A 117 11.45 -14.01 -20.80
C GLY A 117 10.54 -12.79 -20.89
N GLU A 118 9.73 -12.55 -19.85
CA GLU A 118 8.78 -11.44 -19.77
C GLU A 118 9.21 -10.33 -18.80
N GLY A 119 10.45 -10.36 -18.32
CA GLY A 119 10.98 -9.38 -17.36
C GLY A 119 10.83 -7.92 -17.80
N ASP A 120 10.95 -7.65 -19.09
CA ASP A 120 10.82 -6.30 -19.66
C ASP A 120 9.38 -5.74 -19.56
N TYR A 121 8.39 -6.60 -19.30
CA TYR A 121 6.98 -6.24 -19.16
C TYR A 121 6.53 -6.07 -17.69
N ALA A 122 7.47 -6.20 -16.74
CA ALA A 122 7.18 -5.99 -15.33
C ALA A 122 6.62 -4.57 -15.09
N ASN A 123 5.54 -4.47 -14.31
CA ASN A 123 4.92 -3.18 -14.02
C ASN A 123 5.79 -2.39 -13.02
N PRO A 124 6.31 -1.21 -13.38
CA PRO A 124 7.16 -0.41 -12.50
C PRO A 124 6.37 0.38 -11.44
N ALA A 125 5.05 0.37 -11.45
CA ALA A 125 4.23 1.22 -10.60
C ALA A 125 4.51 1.05 -9.10
N SER A 126 4.82 -0.17 -8.65
CA SER A 126 5.12 -0.43 -7.23
C SER A 126 6.37 0.32 -6.77
N ILE A 127 7.48 0.23 -7.50
CA ILE A 127 8.72 0.95 -7.15
C ILE A 127 8.59 2.46 -7.37
N LEU A 128 7.81 2.90 -8.35
CA LEU A 128 7.53 4.31 -8.57
C LEU A 128 6.68 4.90 -7.42
N LYS A 129 5.71 4.16 -6.89
CA LYS A 129 4.97 4.55 -5.68
C LYS A 129 5.86 4.56 -4.44
N ALA A 130 6.84 3.67 -4.35
CA ALA A 130 7.85 3.72 -3.29
C ALA A 130 8.66 5.04 -3.32
N ALA A 131 8.69 5.76 -4.46
CA ALA A 131 9.29 7.10 -4.55
C ALA A 131 8.57 8.18 -3.72
N GLU A 132 7.52 7.86 -2.95
CA GLU A 132 7.07 8.68 -1.82
C GLU A 132 8.17 8.96 -0.79
N LEU A 133 9.28 8.22 -0.83
CA LEU A 133 10.57 8.57 -0.25
C LEU A 133 10.92 10.06 -0.42
N LEU A 134 10.58 10.67 -1.54
CA LEU A 134 10.82 12.09 -1.79
C LEU A 134 10.22 12.99 -0.70
N ARG A 135 9.12 12.60 -0.06
CA ARG A 135 8.54 13.33 1.07
C ARG A 135 9.43 13.32 2.30
N HIS A 136 10.13 12.22 2.55
CA HIS A 136 11.04 12.07 3.68
C HIS A 136 12.32 12.89 3.56
N ILE A 137 12.71 13.26 2.35
CA ILE A 137 13.88 14.11 2.08
C ILE A 137 13.49 15.55 1.72
N ALA A 138 12.32 16.00 2.20
CA ALA A 138 11.78 17.34 2.02
C ALA A 138 11.54 17.76 0.55
N MET A 139 11.23 16.78 -0.33
CA MET A 139 10.86 17.00 -1.73
C MET A 139 9.40 16.63 -1.99
N ALA A 140 8.49 17.09 -1.13
CA ALA A 140 7.07 16.74 -1.19
C ALA A 140 6.40 17.16 -2.52
N ASP A 141 6.77 18.33 -3.05
CA ASP A 141 6.31 18.82 -4.34
C ASP A 141 6.68 17.91 -5.50
N LYS A 142 7.86 17.28 -5.45
CA LYS A 142 8.29 16.30 -6.45
C LYS A 142 7.54 14.97 -6.31
N ALA A 143 7.25 14.54 -5.08
CA ALA A 143 6.39 13.39 -4.83
C ALA A 143 4.98 13.63 -5.39
N ASP A 144 4.42 14.81 -5.19
CA ASP A 144 3.10 15.17 -5.71
C ASP A 144 3.07 15.22 -7.24
N GLN A 145 4.10 15.77 -7.88
CA GLN A 145 4.25 15.77 -9.34
C GLN A 145 4.28 14.35 -9.89
N LEU A 146 5.10 13.48 -9.31
CA LEU A 146 5.20 12.08 -9.72
C LEU A 146 3.87 11.34 -9.52
N ALA A 147 3.23 11.49 -8.38
CA ALA A 147 1.94 10.87 -8.10
C ALA A 147 0.85 11.31 -9.09
N ALA A 148 0.78 12.61 -9.39
CA ALA A 148 -0.15 13.16 -10.37
C ALA A 148 0.12 12.62 -11.79
N ALA A 149 1.38 12.58 -12.22
CA ALA A 149 1.76 12.03 -13.52
C ALA A 149 1.44 10.53 -13.62
N MET A 150 1.69 9.76 -12.56
CA MET A 150 1.34 8.34 -12.51
C MET A 150 -0.17 8.11 -12.63
N SER A 151 -0.99 8.85 -11.88
CA SER A 151 -2.45 8.75 -11.97
C SER A 151 -2.96 9.16 -13.36
N LEU A 152 -2.41 10.22 -13.93
CA LEU A 152 -2.73 10.64 -15.28
C LEU A 152 -2.45 9.54 -16.31
N CYS A 153 -1.24 8.98 -16.27
CA CYS A 153 -0.79 7.95 -17.23
C CYS A 153 -1.55 6.64 -17.07
N ALA A 154 -1.71 6.15 -15.84
CA ALA A 154 -2.22 4.80 -15.56
C ALA A 154 -3.76 4.75 -15.48
N GLU A 155 -4.40 5.80 -15.01
CA GLU A 155 -5.83 5.80 -14.68
C GLU A 155 -6.66 6.62 -15.66
N THR A 156 -6.16 7.77 -16.10
CA THR A 156 -6.92 8.74 -16.91
C THR A 156 -6.68 8.58 -18.41
N GLU A 157 -5.46 8.85 -18.88
CA GLU A 157 -5.13 8.79 -20.32
C GLU A 157 -5.03 7.37 -20.84
N ARG A 158 -4.39 6.48 -20.07
CA ARG A 158 -4.21 5.05 -20.38
C ARG A 158 -3.68 4.80 -21.79
N ARG A 159 -2.83 5.68 -22.32
CA ARG A 159 -2.24 5.56 -23.67
C ARG A 159 -1.28 4.38 -23.75
N VAL A 160 -0.61 4.07 -22.67
CA VAL A 160 0.32 2.95 -22.53
C VAL A 160 -0.16 2.07 -21.38
N VAL A 161 -0.60 0.85 -21.68
CA VAL A 161 -1.24 -0.05 -20.71
C VAL A 161 -0.27 -1.17 -20.34
N MET A 162 0.03 -1.26 -19.05
CA MET A 162 0.84 -2.32 -18.46
C MET A 162 -0.04 -3.51 -18.06
N THR A 163 0.15 -4.66 -18.72
CA THR A 163 -0.55 -5.91 -18.35
C THR A 163 0.32 -6.82 -17.48
N GLY A 164 1.63 -6.57 -17.45
CA GLY A 164 2.60 -7.46 -16.82
C GLY A 164 3.09 -8.58 -17.76
N HIS A 165 2.63 -8.61 -18.99
CA HIS A 165 2.92 -9.61 -20.02
C HIS A 165 3.16 -8.97 -21.41
N ARG A 166 3.60 -9.78 -22.37
CA ARG A 166 3.95 -9.34 -23.74
C ARG A 166 2.78 -8.75 -24.54
N ASP A 167 1.57 -8.97 -24.12
CA ASP A 167 0.36 -8.37 -24.71
C ASP A 167 0.13 -6.91 -24.29
N GLY A 168 0.90 -6.43 -23.32
CA GLY A 168 0.92 -5.04 -22.88
C GLY A 168 2.18 -4.29 -23.27
N ALA A 169 2.32 -3.09 -22.74
CA ALA A 169 3.50 -2.27 -22.92
C ALA A 169 4.67 -2.77 -22.07
N SER A 170 5.90 -2.50 -22.53
CA SER A 170 7.08 -2.75 -21.70
C SER A 170 7.25 -1.69 -20.61
N CYS A 171 8.02 -2.04 -19.57
CA CYS A 171 8.41 -1.12 -18.50
C CYS A 171 9.04 0.17 -19.08
N ALA A 172 9.94 0.05 -20.05
CA ALA A 172 10.58 1.20 -20.69
C ALA A 172 9.55 2.11 -21.37
N GLN A 173 8.62 1.56 -22.14
CA GLN A 173 7.57 2.35 -22.81
C GLN A 173 6.69 3.10 -21.82
N PHE A 174 6.36 2.50 -20.68
CA PHE A 174 5.58 3.17 -19.66
C PHE A 174 6.38 4.29 -18.98
N VAL A 175 7.65 4.05 -18.68
CA VAL A 175 8.52 5.07 -18.06
C VAL A 175 8.76 6.25 -19.00
N ASP A 176 9.01 6.00 -20.29
CA ASP A 176 9.14 7.07 -21.28
C ASP A 176 7.87 7.92 -21.36
N TYR A 177 6.71 7.29 -21.37
CA TYR A 177 5.42 7.99 -21.33
C TYR A 177 5.21 8.80 -20.05
N LEU A 178 5.63 8.27 -18.90
CA LEU A 178 5.55 8.98 -17.63
C LEU A 178 6.45 10.22 -17.63
N LEU A 179 7.67 10.11 -18.17
CA LEU A 179 8.63 11.22 -18.28
C LEU A 179 8.12 12.35 -19.18
N GLU A 180 7.27 12.08 -20.17
CA GLU A 180 6.61 13.13 -20.97
C GLU A 180 5.64 14.00 -20.13
N LYS A 181 5.25 13.54 -18.93
CA LYS A 181 4.23 14.19 -18.07
C LYS A 181 4.82 14.84 -16.82
N LEU A 182 6.11 14.63 -16.56
CA LEU A 182 6.86 15.26 -15.45
C LEU A 182 7.51 16.57 -15.87
#